data_30c3d7f84d73654df49ea43f51084824
#
_entry.id   30c3d7f84d73654df49ea43f51084824
#
_cell.length_a   1.000
_cell.length_b   1.000
_cell.length_c   1.000
_cell.angle_alpha   90.00
_cell.angle_beta   90.00
_cell.angle_gamma   90.00
#
_symmetry.space_group_name_H-M   'P 1'
#
loop_
_entity.id
_entity.type
_entity.pdbx_description
1 polymer ?
#
loop_
_entity_poly.entity_id
_entity_poly.type
_entity_poly.pdbx_seq_one_letter_code
_entity_poly.pdbx_strand_id
1 'polypeptide(L)'
;MEKVKKIVLIGASGFVGSALLNEALNRGFEVTAVVRNPEKIKIENENLKVVKADVAVLDEVADVCKGADAVVSAFNPGWNNPDIYDETIKVYLTIIDGVKKAGVNRFLMVGGAGSLFIAPGLRLMDSGEGPENRLPGVKALGEFYLNFLKKEKEIDWVFFSPAADMRPGVRTGRYRLGKDDMIVDIVGNSHISVEDYAAAMIDELEYPKHHQERFTIGY
;
A
#
# COMPACT_ATOMS: atom_id res chain seq x y z
N MET A 1 2.51 -11.67 21.14
CA MET A 1 2.83 -11.80 19.70
C MET A 1 4.29 -11.39 19.52
N GLU A 2 5.05 -12.14 18.75
CA GLU A 2 6.40 -11.71 18.38
C GLU A 2 6.32 -10.42 17.58
N LYS A 3 7.27 -9.50 17.83
CA LYS A 3 7.30 -8.20 17.15
C LYS A 3 7.74 -8.42 15.70
N VAL A 4 6.99 -7.89 14.73
CA VAL A 4 7.38 -7.86 13.31
C VAL A 4 8.75 -7.22 13.18
N LYS A 5 9.69 -7.90 12.54
CA LYS A 5 11.07 -7.41 12.33
C LYS A 5 11.46 -7.45 10.86
N LYS A 6 11.04 -8.49 10.14
CA LYS A 6 11.41 -8.75 8.76
C LYS A 6 10.24 -8.49 7.84
N ILE A 7 10.38 -7.52 6.95
CA ILE A 7 9.32 -7.19 6.00
C ILE A 7 9.82 -7.30 4.56
N VAL A 8 8.93 -7.68 3.67
CA VAL A 8 9.10 -7.52 2.24
C VAL A 8 8.32 -6.28 1.81
N LEU A 9 8.99 -5.34 1.15
CA LEU A 9 8.38 -4.14 0.60
C LEU A 9 8.39 -4.19 -0.93
N ILE A 10 7.23 -4.44 -1.52
CA ILE A 10 7.02 -4.43 -2.96
C ILE A 10 6.82 -3.01 -3.44
N GLY A 11 7.50 -2.62 -4.52
CA GLY A 11 7.40 -1.27 -5.08
C GLY A 11 8.21 -0.20 -4.33
N ALA A 12 9.26 -0.61 -3.62
CA ALA A 12 10.08 0.23 -2.74
C ALA A 12 10.72 1.46 -3.42
N SER A 13 10.87 1.47 -4.74
CA SER A 13 11.44 2.60 -5.49
C SER A 13 10.41 3.63 -5.97
N GLY A 14 9.10 3.38 -5.72
CA GLY A 14 8.01 4.30 -6.07
C GLY A 14 7.86 5.45 -5.06
N PHE A 15 6.95 6.38 -5.37
CA PHE A 15 6.68 7.56 -4.53
C PHE A 15 6.32 7.16 -3.07
N VAL A 16 5.32 6.31 -2.89
CA VAL A 16 4.93 5.84 -1.55
C VAL A 16 5.92 4.81 -1.01
N GLY A 17 6.39 3.89 -1.86
CA GLY A 17 7.32 2.84 -1.45
C GLY A 17 8.63 3.36 -0.90
N SER A 18 9.17 4.46 -1.44
CA SER A 18 10.40 5.07 -0.92
C SER A 18 10.22 5.70 0.47
N ALA A 19 9.06 6.31 0.73
CA ALA A 19 8.72 6.83 2.05
C ALA A 19 8.56 5.70 3.08
N LEU A 20 7.88 4.61 2.70
CA LEU A 20 7.75 3.40 3.52
C LEU A 20 9.10 2.77 3.81
N LEU A 21 9.98 2.67 2.81
CA LEU A 21 11.33 2.14 2.96
C LEU A 21 12.13 2.93 3.99
N ASN A 22 12.14 4.26 3.86
CA ASN A 22 12.84 5.15 4.79
C ASN A 22 12.29 5.02 6.21
N GLU A 23 10.99 5.05 6.39
CA GLU A 23 10.36 4.96 7.71
C GLU A 23 10.64 3.59 8.36
N ALA A 24 10.53 2.49 7.61
CA ALA A 24 10.83 1.15 8.10
C ALA A 24 12.30 0.98 8.54
N LEU A 25 13.25 1.43 7.72
CA LEU A 25 14.67 1.39 8.06
C LEU A 25 15.00 2.26 9.27
N ASN A 26 14.42 3.46 9.37
CA ASN A 26 14.59 4.35 10.52
C ASN A 26 14.07 3.75 11.84
N ARG A 27 13.11 2.82 11.76
CA ARG A 27 12.60 2.08 12.91
C ARG A 27 13.29 0.73 13.15
N GLY A 28 14.32 0.42 12.37
CA GLY A 28 15.16 -0.78 12.54
C GLY A 28 14.53 -2.08 12.02
N PHE A 29 13.60 -2.00 11.06
CA PHE A 29 13.11 -3.18 10.37
C PHE A 29 14.18 -3.73 9.42
N GLU A 30 14.26 -5.05 9.32
CA GLU A 30 14.96 -5.73 8.24
C GLU A 30 14.05 -5.71 6.99
N VAL A 31 14.48 -5.01 5.94
CA VAL A 31 13.64 -4.78 4.75
C VAL A 31 14.22 -5.49 3.54
N THR A 32 13.44 -6.39 2.93
CA THR A 32 13.68 -6.86 1.57
C THR A 32 12.89 -5.99 0.61
N ALA A 33 13.57 -5.06 -0.07
CA ALA A 33 12.98 -4.16 -1.05
C ALA A 33 12.89 -4.86 -2.41
N VAL A 34 11.67 -5.12 -2.88
CA VAL A 34 11.41 -5.77 -4.16
C VAL A 34 11.10 -4.72 -5.22
N VAL A 35 11.92 -4.67 -6.26
CA VAL A 35 11.83 -3.66 -7.33
C VAL A 35 12.19 -4.27 -8.69
N ARG A 36 11.68 -3.67 -9.77
CA ARG A 36 12.07 -4.03 -11.15
C ARG A 36 13.48 -3.55 -11.50
N ASN A 37 13.87 -2.40 -10.96
CA ASN A 37 15.13 -1.70 -11.24
C ASN A 37 15.87 -1.40 -9.93
N PRO A 38 16.73 -2.31 -9.45
CA PRO A 38 17.48 -2.16 -8.19
C PRO A 38 18.32 -0.88 -8.10
N GLU A 39 18.83 -0.40 -9.22
CA GLU A 39 19.65 0.79 -9.33
C GLU A 39 18.92 2.09 -8.94
N LYS A 40 17.59 2.07 -8.80
CA LYS A 40 16.79 3.19 -8.29
C LYS A 40 16.84 3.35 -6.78
N ILE A 41 17.23 2.30 -6.06
CA ILE A 41 17.44 2.36 -4.60
C ILE A 41 18.89 2.79 -4.36
N LYS A 42 19.07 3.99 -3.79
CA LYS A 42 20.39 4.57 -3.50
C LYS A 42 20.75 4.54 -2.01
N ILE A 43 19.85 4.01 -1.20
CA ILE A 43 20.03 3.92 0.25
C ILE A 43 20.98 2.76 0.54
N GLU A 44 22.00 3.04 1.35
CA GLU A 44 22.88 2.02 1.95
C GLU A 44 22.48 1.86 3.42
N ASN A 45 22.09 0.65 3.81
CA ASN A 45 21.69 0.34 5.18
C ASN A 45 21.92 -1.17 5.42
N GLU A 46 22.47 -1.52 6.57
CA GLU A 46 22.76 -2.93 6.93
C GLU A 46 21.49 -3.80 7.00
N ASN A 47 20.34 -3.20 7.31
CA ASN A 47 19.05 -3.86 7.38
C ASN A 47 18.29 -3.86 6.04
N LEU A 48 18.93 -3.42 4.94
CA LEU A 48 18.31 -3.37 3.62
C LEU A 48 18.89 -4.42 2.68
N LYS A 49 18.02 -5.26 2.14
CA LYS A 49 18.32 -6.13 1.00
C LYS A 49 17.49 -5.70 -0.20
N VAL A 50 18.13 -5.35 -1.31
CA VAL A 50 17.42 -5.02 -2.56
C VAL A 50 17.40 -6.25 -3.47
N VAL A 51 16.20 -6.60 -3.93
CA VAL A 51 15.97 -7.78 -4.78
C VAL A 51 15.23 -7.35 -6.05
N LYS A 52 15.74 -7.81 -7.20
CA LYS A 52 15.03 -7.70 -8.46
C LYS A 52 14.07 -8.88 -8.58
N ALA A 53 12.77 -8.60 -8.72
CA ALA A 53 11.75 -9.62 -9.01
C ALA A 53 10.58 -9.02 -9.80
N ASP A 54 9.93 -9.86 -10.59
CA ASP A 54 8.69 -9.52 -11.27
C ASP A 54 7.50 -10.02 -10.46
N VAL A 55 6.77 -9.09 -9.87
CA VAL A 55 5.60 -9.40 -9.03
C VAL A 55 4.36 -9.87 -9.83
N ALA A 56 4.45 -9.88 -11.15
CA ALA A 56 3.48 -10.55 -12.01
C ALA A 56 3.72 -12.08 -12.12
N VAL A 57 4.85 -12.57 -11.57
CA VAL A 57 5.21 -13.99 -11.55
C VAL A 57 5.05 -14.53 -10.13
N LEU A 58 4.10 -15.43 -9.94
CA LEU A 58 3.70 -15.98 -8.65
C LEU A 58 4.90 -16.58 -7.87
N ASP A 59 5.73 -17.36 -8.55
CA ASP A 59 6.85 -18.04 -7.92
C ASP A 59 7.93 -17.05 -7.45
N GLU A 60 8.17 -15.97 -8.20
CA GLU A 60 9.08 -14.92 -7.78
C GLU A 60 8.57 -14.19 -6.53
N VAL A 61 7.26 -13.90 -6.47
CA VAL A 61 6.64 -13.32 -5.28
C VAL A 61 6.78 -14.27 -4.08
N ALA A 62 6.45 -15.55 -4.28
CA ALA A 62 6.55 -16.54 -3.21
C ALA A 62 7.98 -16.66 -2.69
N ASP A 63 8.97 -16.70 -3.57
CA ASP A 63 10.37 -16.86 -3.18
C ASP A 63 10.92 -15.66 -2.41
N VAL A 64 10.59 -14.43 -2.83
CA VAL A 64 11.06 -13.22 -2.12
C VAL A 64 10.35 -13.00 -0.78
N CYS A 65 9.14 -13.54 -0.61
CA CYS A 65 8.37 -13.42 0.63
C CYS A 65 8.70 -14.48 1.69
N LYS A 66 9.43 -15.55 1.34
CA LYS A 66 9.77 -16.61 2.30
C LYS A 66 10.49 -16.11 3.54
N GLY A 67 9.94 -16.44 4.71
CA GLY A 67 10.54 -16.12 6.01
C GLY A 67 10.36 -14.66 6.44
N ALA A 68 9.55 -13.88 5.74
CA ALA A 68 9.14 -12.57 6.19
C ALA A 68 8.00 -12.67 7.22
N ASP A 69 7.99 -11.75 8.18
CA ASP A 69 6.90 -11.63 9.15
C ASP A 69 5.67 -10.94 8.53
N ALA A 70 5.91 -10.01 7.60
CA ALA A 70 4.85 -9.30 6.88
C ALA A 70 5.30 -8.88 5.48
N VAL A 71 4.32 -8.68 4.59
CA VAL A 71 4.52 -8.11 3.26
C VAL A 71 3.77 -6.79 3.17
N VAL A 72 4.45 -5.74 2.70
CA VAL A 72 3.86 -4.44 2.39
C VAL A 72 3.93 -4.22 0.89
N SER A 73 2.81 -3.90 0.25
CA SER A 73 2.78 -3.64 -1.18
C SER A 73 2.40 -2.19 -1.49
N ALA A 74 3.32 -1.48 -2.12
CA ALA A 74 3.13 -0.20 -2.77
C ALA A 74 3.19 -0.36 -4.31
N PHE A 75 2.78 -1.51 -4.82
CA PHE A 75 2.77 -1.79 -6.25
C PHE A 75 1.82 -0.84 -6.99
N ASN A 76 2.30 -0.34 -8.11
CA ASN A 76 1.51 0.39 -9.11
C ASN A 76 2.12 0.12 -10.49
N PRO A 77 1.34 -0.28 -11.50
CA PRO A 77 1.86 -0.55 -12.85
C PRO A 77 2.44 0.69 -13.53
N GLY A 78 2.05 1.87 -13.07
CA GLY A 78 2.44 3.17 -13.60
C GLY A 78 1.24 3.93 -14.15
N TRP A 79 1.13 5.21 -13.79
CA TRP A 79 0.00 6.06 -14.17
C TRP A 79 -0.13 6.32 -15.68
N ASN A 80 0.95 6.11 -16.45
CA ASN A 80 0.96 6.25 -17.91
C ASN A 80 0.77 4.89 -18.63
N ASN A 81 0.51 3.82 -17.89
CA ASN A 81 0.25 2.51 -18.48
C ASN A 81 -1.19 2.47 -19.00
N PRO A 82 -1.42 2.23 -20.31
CA PRO A 82 -2.76 2.15 -20.87
C PRO A 82 -3.57 0.98 -20.30
N ASP A 83 -2.90 -0.09 -19.85
CA ASP A 83 -3.51 -1.29 -19.29
C ASP A 83 -3.57 -1.26 -17.75
N ILE A 84 -3.41 -0.08 -17.14
CA ILE A 84 -3.31 0.09 -15.68
C ILE A 84 -4.45 -0.57 -14.93
N TYR A 85 -5.66 -0.59 -15.48
CA TYR A 85 -6.83 -1.19 -14.83
C TYR A 85 -6.67 -2.70 -14.70
N ASP A 86 -6.48 -3.41 -15.81
CA ASP A 86 -6.39 -4.86 -15.84
C ASP A 86 -5.10 -5.36 -15.16
N GLU A 87 -3.99 -4.67 -15.39
CA GLU A 87 -2.70 -5.03 -14.79
C GLU A 87 -2.72 -4.87 -13.26
N THR A 88 -3.36 -3.82 -12.74
CA THR A 88 -3.51 -3.64 -11.29
C THR A 88 -4.23 -4.83 -10.67
N ILE A 89 -5.38 -5.22 -11.19
CA ILE A 89 -6.17 -6.34 -10.65
C ILE A 89 -5.38 -7.65 -10.76
N LYS A 90 -4.86 -7.96 -11.95
CA LYS A 90 -4.13 -9.20 -12.21
C LYS A 90 -2.90 -9.35 -11.30
N VAL A 91 -2.09 -8.31 -11.20
CA VAL A 91 -0.84 -8.39 -10.43
C VAL A 91 -1.12 -8.44 -8.92
N TYR A 92 -2.12 -7.73 -8.41
CA TYR A 92 -2.47 -7.87 -6.98
C TYR A 92 -3.02 -9.25 -6.62
N LEU A 93 -3.76 -9.91 -7.51
CA LEU A 93 -4.14 -11.31 -7.31
C LEU A 93 -2.89 -12.22 -7.24
N THR A 94 -1.95 -12.03 -8.16
CA THR A 94 -0.67 -12.77 -8.16
C THR A 94 0.14 -12.51 -6.88
N ILE A 95 0.20 -11.26 -6.42
CA ILE A 95 0.89 -10.91 -5.16
C ILE A 95 0.26 -11.64 -3.99
N ILE A 96 -1.07 -11.61 -3.84
CA ILE A 96 -1.77 -12.30 -2.74
C ILE A 96 -1.51 -13.79 -2.78
N ASP A 97 -1.62 -14.42 -3.95
CA ASP A 97 -1.37 -15.86 -4.09
C ASP A 97 0.09 -16.22 -3.78
N GLY A 98 1.05 -15.39 -4.19
CA GLY A 98 2.46 -15.55 -3.85
C GLY A 98 2.74 -15.40 -2.34
N VAL A 99 2.10 -14.44 -1.68
CA VAL A 99 2.18 -14.25 -0.22
C VAL A 99 1.63 -15.46 0.51
N LYS A 100 0.47 -15.99 0.09
CA LYS A 100 -0.12 -17.22 0.63
C LYS A 100 0.82 -18.41 0.43
N LYS A 101 1.37 -18.58 -0.77
CA LYS A 101 2.31 -19.64 -1.10
C LYS A 101 3.59 -19.59 -0.26
N ALA A 102 4.05 -18.38 0.07
CA ALA A 102 5.20 -18.18 0.96
C ALA A 102 4.91 -18.49 2.44
N GLY A 103 3.65 -18.68 2.81
CA GLY A 103 3.21 -18.90 4.20
C GLY A 103 3.23 -17.63 5.06
N VAL A 104 3.23 -16.44 4.44
CA VAL A 104 3.16 -15.17 5.17
C VAL A 104 1.71 -14.79 5.40
N ASN A 105 1.32 -14.58 6.66
CA ASN A 105 -0.06 -14.27 7.01
C ASN A 105 -0.37 -12.77 6.97
N ARG A 106 0.59 -11.88 7.32
CA ARG A 106 0.34 -10.45 7.43
C ARG A 106 0.66 -9.72 6.12
N PHE A 107 -0.37 -9.08 5.51
CA PHE A 107 -0.26 -8.36 4.25
C PHE A 107 -0.86 -6.95 4.36
N LEU A 108 -0.04 -5.91 4.15
CA LEU A 108 -0.50 -4.52 4.13
C LEU A 108 -0.39 -3.97 2.71
N MET A 109 -1.47 -3.38 2.22
CA MET A 109 -1.55 -2.84 0.87
C MET A 109 -1.72 -1.33 0.92
N VAL A 110 -0.89 -0.60 0.17
CA VAL A 110 -1.16 0.79 -0.17
C VAL A 110 -2.41 0.82 -1.03
N GLY A 111 -3.47 1.34 -0.46
CA GLY A 111 -4.76 1.45 -1.12
C GLY A 111 -4.91 2.72 -1.95
N GLY A 112 -6.15 3.02 -2.29
CA GLY A 112 -6.53 4.25 -2.98
C GLY A 112 -7.70 4.94 -2.28
N ALA A 113 -7.83 6.25 -2.48
CA ALA A 113 -8.96 7.03 -1.99
C ALA A 113 -10.26 6.76 -2.77
N GLY A 114 -10.16 6.19 -3.98
CA GLY A 114 -11.29 6.04 -4.91
C GLY A 114 -12.50 5.33 -4.34
N SER A 115 -12.31 4.33 -3.48
CA SER A 115 -13.41 3.58 -2.86
C SER A 115 -13.90 4.17 -1.53
N LEU A 116 -13.35 5.30 -1.06
CA LEU A 116 -13.84 6.03 0.10
C LEU A 116 -15.15 6.76 -0.23
N PHE A 117 -16.06 6.83 0.72
CA PHE A 117 -17.27 7.62 0.60
C PHE A 117 -16.97 9.10 0.79
N ILE A 118 -17.48 9.93 -0.14
CA ILE A 118 -17.44 11.39 -0.08
C ILE A 118 -18.81 11.98 0.31
N ALA A 119 -19.86 11.18 0.19
CA ALA A 119 -21.23 11.44 0.63
C ALA A 119 -21.93 10.10 0.88
N PRO A 120 -23.09 10.08 1.56
CA PRO A 120 -23.86 8.85 1.76
C PRO A 120 -24.14 8.11 0.44
N GLY A 121 -23.57 6.90 0.30
CA GLY A 121 -23.71 6.04 -0.87
C GLY A 121 -22.89 6.45 -2.11
N LEU A 122 -22.13 7.55 -2.07
CA LEU A 122 -21.32 8.04 -3.19
C LEU A 122 -19.81 7.87 -2.87
N ARG A 123 -19.10 7.08 -3.67
CA ARG A 123 -17.64 6.96 -3.59
C ARG A 123 -16.96 7.98 -4.50
N LEU A 124 -15.72 8.34 -4.15
CA LEU A 124 -14.92 9.25 -4.97
C LEU A 124 -14.78 8.75 -6.42
N MET A 125 -14.55 7.46 -6.64
CA MET A 125 -14.39 6.90 -7.98
C MET A 125 -15.68 6.95 -8.85
N ASP A 126 -16.85 7.14 -8.24
CA ASP A 126 -18.15 7.17 -8.88
C ASP A 126 -18.67 8.62 -9.04
N SER A 127 -18.00 9.61 -8.45
CA SER A 127 -18.44 11.02 -8.46
C SER A 127 -18.14 11.77 -9.76
N GLY A 128 -17.24 11.23 -10.57
CA GLY A 128 -16.72 11.96 -11.74
C GLY A 128 -15.64 12.99 -11.42
N GLU A 129 -15.25 13.11 -10.15
CA GLU A 129 -14.20 14.02 -9.71
C GLU A 129 -12.79 13.41 -9.93
N GLY A 130 -11.82 14.29 -10.15
CA GLY A 130 -10.42 13.94 -10.31
C GLY A 130 -9.93 13.89 -11.75
N PRO A 131 -8.62 13.70 -11.96
CA PRO A 131 -8.02 13.69 -13.28
C PRO A 131 -8.45 12.46 -14.10
N GLU A 132 -8.99 12.68 -15.29
CA GLU A 132 -9.49 11.61 -16.19
C GLU A 132 -8.41 10.55 -16.47
N ASN A 133 -7.16 10.98 -16.67
CA ASN A 133 -6.05 10.06 -16.94
C ASN A 133 -5.67 9.15 -15.77
N ARG A 134 -6.14 9.43 -14.54
CA ARG A 134 -5.92 8.59 -13.37
C ARG A 134 -7.12 7.68 -13.04
N LEU A 135 -8.28 8.01 -13.60
CA LEU A 135 -9.52 7.31 -13.27
C LEU A 135 -9.46 5.78 -13.45
N PRO A 136 -8.85 5.22 -14.52
CA PRO A 136 -8.74 3.76 -14.65
C PRO A 136 -7.98 3.10 -13.49
N GLY A 137 -6.85 3.65 -13.06
CA GLY A 137 -6.09 3.12 -11.92
C GLY A 137 -6.79 3.31 -10.58
N VAL A 138 -7.50 4.43 -10.40
CA VAL A 138 -8.33 4.70 -9.21
C VAL A 138 -9.46 3.68 -9.10
N LYS A 139 -10.17 3.42 -10.21
CA LYS A 139 -11.22 2.40 -10.28
C LYS A 139 -10.67 1.00 -10.04
N ALA A 140 -9.55 0.65 -10.67
CA ALA A 140 -8.92 -0.66 -10.51
C ALA A 140 -8.64 -0.99 -9.04
N LEU A 141 -8.00 -0.07 -8.30
CA LEU A 141 -7.73 -0.27 -6.87
C LEU A 141 -9.02 -0.33 -6.03
N GLY A 142 -9.99 0.52 -6.32
CA GLY A 142 -11.29 0.52 -5.64
C GLY A 142 -12.06 -0.78 -5.87
N GLU A 143 -12.15 -1.24 -7.09
CA GLU A 143 -12.84 -2.48 -7.46
C GLU A 143 -12.08 -3.72 -6.98
N PHE A 144 -10.73 -3.70 -7.03
CA PHE A 144 -9.93 -4.76 -6.43
C PHE A 144 -10.27 -4.93 -4.94
N TYR A 145 -10.30 -3.83 -4.18
CA TYR A 145 -10.70 -3.86 -2.78
C TYR A 145 -12.10 -4.43 -2.58
N LEU A 146 -13.09 -3.91 -3.32
CA LEU A 146 -14.50 -4.26 -3.13
C LEU A 146 -14.84 -5.69 -3.58
N ASN A 147 -14.26 -6.13 -4.68
CA ASN A 147 -14.66 -7.37 -5.36
C ASN A 147 -13.77 -8.58 -5.04
N PHE A 148 -12.52 -8.33 -4.62
CA PHE A 148 -11.53 -9.39 -4.36
C PHE A 148 -11.04 -9.37 -2.91
N LEU A 149 -10.38 -8.29 -2.48
CA LEU A 149 -9.70 -8.27 -1.19
C LEU A 149 -10.66 -8.45 0.01
N LYS A 150 -11.84 -7.83 -0.01
CA LYS A 150 -12.86 -8.03 1.03
C LYS A 150 -13.34 -9.47 1.17
N LYS A 151 -13.17 -10.30 0.14
CA LYS A 151 -13.56 -11.72 0.14
C LYS A 151 -12.42 -12.64 0.55
N GLU A 152 -11.18 -12.12 0.61
CA GLU A 152 -10.01 -12.88 1.04
C GLU A 152 -10.11 -13.20 2.55
N LYS A 153 -9.90 -14.47 2.91
CA LYS A 153 -10.05 -14.96 4.28
C LYS A 153 -8.83 -15.74 4.79
N GLU A 154 -7.89 -16.06 3.89
CA GLU A 154 -6.76 -16.91 4.23
C GLU A 154 -5.57 -16.14 4.80
N ILE A 155 -5.51 -14.83 4.56
CA ILE A 155 -4.46 -13.95 5.09
C ILE A 155 -5.05 -12.79 5.89
N ASP A 156 -4.26 -12.25 6.79
CA ASP A 156 -4.59 -11.05 7.57
C ASP A 156 -4.17 -9.80 6.79
N TRP A 157 -5.07 -9.36 5.92
CA TRP A 157 -4.82 -8.21 5.05
C TRP A 157 -5.29 -6.89 5.66
N VAL A 158 -4.63 -5.81 5.26
CA VAL A 158 -5.04 -4.44 5.51
C VAL A 158 -5.00 -3.64 4.21
N PHE A 159 -6.07 -2.91 3.93
CA PHE A 159 -6.13 -1.96 2.82
C PHE A 159 -6.07 -0.53 3.36
N PHE A 160 -4.92 0.12 3.27
CA PHE A 160 -4.73 1.46 3.81
C PHE A 160 -5.00 2.52 2.74
N SER A 161 -6.19 3.12 2.79
CA SER A 161 -6.60 4.21 1.89
C SER A 161 -5.94 5.52 2.27
N PRO A 162 -5.23 6.20 1.37
CA PRO A 162 -4.75 7.56 1.62
C PRO A 162 -5.88 8.58 1.55
N ALA A 163 -5.61 9.82 1.96
CA ALA A 163 -6.39 10.98 1.55
C ALA A 163 -6.38 11.14 0.01
N ALA A 164 -7.33 11.91 -0.53
CA ALA A 164 -7.44 12.12 -1.98
C ALA A 164 -6.18 12.77 -2.58
N ASP A 165 -5.54 13.66 -1.83
CA ASP A 165 -4.29 14.33 -2.20
C ASP A 165 -3.18 13.89 -1.25
N MET A 166 -2.30 13.01 -1.72
CA MET A 166 -1.09 12.60 -1.02
C MET A 166 0.13 13.17 -1.72
N ARG A 167 0.91 13.98 -1.02
CA ARG A 167 2.07 14.71 -1.55
C ARG A 167 3.28 14.63 -0.62
N PRO A 168 4.49 14.95 -1.10
CA PRO A 168 5.64 15.14 -0.22
C PRO A 168 5.37 16.23 0.79
N GLY A 169 5.83 16.06 2.03
CA GLY A 169 5.64 17.03 3.10
C GLY A 169 6.55 16.78 4.28
N VAL A 170 6.02 16.84 5.48
CA VAL A 170 6.75 16.64 6.72
C VAL A 170 6.07 15.53 7.52
N ARG A 171 6.88 14.69 8.17
CA ARG A 171 6.43 13.71 9.15
C ARG A 171 6.03 14.44 10.44
N THR A 172 4.75 14.74 10.57
CA THR A 172 4.23 15.49 11.73
C THR A 172 3.83 14.58 12.90
N GLY A 173 3.42 13.35 12.59
CA GLY A 173 2.81 12.43 13.55
C GLY A 173 1.42 12.89 14.04
N ARG A 174 0.81 13.87 13.38
CA ARG A 174 -0.50 14.45 13.75
C ARG A 174 -1.47 14.30 12.60
N TYR A 175 -2.28 13.27 12.63
CA TYR A 175 -3.27 12.94 11.62
C TYR A 175 -4.47 12.26 12.26
N ARG A 176 -5.55 12.16 11.51
CA ARG A 176 -6.75 11.41 11.90
C ARG A 176 -6.78 10.10 11.14
N LEU A 177 -7.24 9.04 11.81
CA LEU A 177 -7.54 7.76 11.17
C LEU A 177 -9.06 7.58 11.11
N GLY A 178 -9.53 6.94 10.05
CA GLY A 178 -10.93 6.63 9.82
C GLY A 178 -11.10 5.27 9.15
N LYS A 179 -12.31 4.94 8.75
CA LYS A 179 -12.63 3.67 8.07
C LYS A 179 -12.99 3.89 6.60
N ASP A 180 -14.27 4.08 6.32
CA ASP A 180 -14.80 4.06 4.96
C ASP A 180 -15.08 5.45 4.38
N ASP A 181 -15.14 6.46 5.24
CA ASP A 181 -15.42 7.83 4.83
C ASP A 181 -14.11 8.59 4.60
N MET A 182 -14.10 9.43 3.58
CA MET A 182 -12.97 10.31 3.30
C MET A 182 -12.80 11.32 4.43
N ILE A 183 -11.58 11.45 4.93
CA ILE A 183 -11.23 12.46 5.92
C ILE A 183 -10.95 13.77 5.17
N VAL A 184 -11.61 14.84 5.63
CA VAL A 184 -11.42 16.21 5.11
C VAL A 184 -11.11 17.17 6.24
N ASP A 185 -10.37 18.22 5.94
CA ASP A 185 -10.14 19.34 6.84
C ASP A 185 -11.37 20.25 6.99
N ILE A 186 -11.25 21.32 7.76
CA ILE A 186 -12.36 22.26 8.02
C ILE A 186 -12.85 23.03 6.79
N VAL A 187 -12.07 23.03 5.71
CA VAL A 187 -12.42 23.69 4.43
C VAL A 187 -12.75 22.68 3.33
N GLY A 188 -12.84 21.39 3.67
CA GLY A 188 -13.26 20.32 2.77
C GLY A 188 -12.16 19.66 1.96
N ASN A 189 -10.87 19.94 2.20
CA ASN A 189 -9.78 19.30 1.50
C ASN A 189 -9.38 17.97 2.15
N SER A 190 -9.22 16.94 1.33
CA SER A 190 -8.67 15.66 1.78
C SER A 190 -7.20 15.57 1.39
N HIS A 191 -6.31 15.68 2.38
CA HIS A 191 -4.86 15.64 2.12
C HIS A 191 -4.06 14.99 3.24
N ILE A 192 -2.86 14.48 2.89
CA ILE A 192 -1.89 13.89 3.80
C ILE A 192 -0.47 14.01 3.21
N SER A 193 0.56 14.12 4.05
CA SER A 193 1.93 13.93 3.61
C SER A 193 2.23 12.44 3.42
N VAL A 194 3.07 12.10 2.44
CA VAL A 194 3.48 10.71 2.24
C VAL A 194 4.31 10.21 3.42
N GLU A 195 4.97 11.10 4.15
CA GLU A 195 5.75 10.81 5.35
C GLU A 195 4.84 10.41 6.53
N ASP A 196 3.72 11.10 6.75
CA ASP A 196 2.75 10.70 7.78
C ASP A 196 1.98 9.45 7.37
N TYR A 197 1.67 9.28 6.09
CA TYR A 197 1.10 8.04 5.59
C TYR A 197 2.04 6.84 5.83
N ALA A 198 3.33 7.00 5.53
CA ALA A 198 4.33 5.97 5.79
C ALA A 198 4.46 5.67 7.29
N ALA A 199 4.49 6.71 8.14
CA ALA A 199 4.55 6.55 9.58
C ALA A 199 3.36 5.71 10.10
N ALA A 200 2.14 6.01 9.66
CA ALA A 200 0.94 5.28 10.05
C ALA A 200 0.93 3.83 9.56
N MET A 201 1.44 3.55 8.35
CA MET A 201 1.58 2.19 7.83
C MET A 201 2.58 1.37 8.67
N ILE A 202 3.70 1.97 9.07
CA ILE A 202 4.69 1.28 9.90
C ILE A 202 4.18 1.15 11.36
N ASP A 203 3.40 2.11 11.88
CA ASP A 203 2.71 1.96 13.16
C ASP A 203 1.80 0.72 13.17
N GLU A 204 1.10 0.47 12.06
CA GLU A 204 0.21 -0.69 11.90
C GLU A 204 0.97 -2.03 11.82
N LEU A 205 2.23 -2.03 11.38
CA LEU A 205 3.12 -3.20 11.46
C LEU A 205 3.63 -3.45 12.89
N GLU A 206 3.97 -2.39 13.63
CA GLU A 206 4.49 -2.49 15.00
C GLU A 206 3.40 -2.80 16.01
N TYR A 207 2.22 -2.23 15.80
CA TYR A 207 1.06 -2.30 16.70
C TYR A 207 -0.21 -2.58 15.91
N PRO A 208 -0.42 -3.82 15.44
CA PRO A 208 -1.55 -4.19 14.60
C PRO A 208 -2.88 -3.89 15.28
N LYS A 209 -3.73 -3.12 14.62
CA LYS A 209 -5.08 -2.74 15.09
C LYS A 209 -6.16 -3.12 14.10
N HIS A 210 -5.79 -3.30 12.84
CA HIS A 210 -6.70 -3.57 11.74
C HIS A 210 -6.44 -4.98 11.19
N HIS A 211 -7.49 -5.78 11.02
CA HIS A 211 -7.42 -7.18 10.59
C HIS A 211 -8.52 -7.46 9.57
N GLN A 212 -8.14 -7.84 8.35
CA GLN A 212 -9.06 -8.05 7.24
C GLN A 212 -10.03 -6.88 7.03
N GLU A 213 -9.53 -5.66 7.18
CA GLU A 213 -10.32 -4.44 7.04
C GLU A 213 -9.53 -3.31 6.34
N ARG A 214 -10.28 -2.29 5.94
CA ARG A 214 -9.71 -1.01 5.49
C ARG A 214 -9.67 -0.03 6.64
N PHE A 215 -8.63 0.82 6.60
CA PHE A 215 -8.63 2.09 7.31
C PHE A 215 -8.10 3.22 6.40
N THR A 216 -8.32 4.47 6.78
CA THR A 216 -7.90 5.65 6.03
C THR A 216 -7.26 6.68 6.93
N ILE A 217 -6.59 7.66 6.33
CA ILE A 217 -5.84 8.73 6.99
C ILE A 217 -6.06 10.07 6.30
N GLY A 218 -6.04 11.14 7.07
CA GLY A 218 -6.05 12.53 6.57
C GLY A 218 -5.80 13.53 7.67
N TYR A 219 -5.54 14.77 7.30
CA TYR A 219 -5.43 15.90 8.23
C TYR A 219 -6.78 16.50 8.57
#